data_0c99dfc897913464bada1219362c7599
#
_entry.id   0c99dfc897913464bada1219362c7599
#
_cell.length_a   1.000
_cell.length_b   1.000
_cell.length_c   1.000
_cell.angle_alpha   90.00
_cell.angle_beta   90.00
_cell.angle_gamma   90.00
#
_symmetry.space_group_name_H-M   'P 1'
#
loop_
_entity.id
_entity.type
_entity.pdbx_description
1 polymer ?
#
loop_
_entity_poly.entity_id
_entity_poly.type
_entity_poly.pdbx_seq_one_letter_code
_entity_poly.pdbx_strand_id
1 'polypeptide(L)'
;MKLSGPNLEDSGRLQQEKPDSLCKNMKCCPINNTLNIIGKKFTLLLLRNMMLLEQTRFNQFMDSIEQINPKTLSLRLKEMEKDGLIKRKVYEETPVRIEYVLTEKAMALTPILEQMAIFSMRYCTKDVFRGPPPKDVENIYSNIITKYRTSAST
;
A
#
# COMPACT_ATOMS: atom_id res chain seq x y z
N MET A 1 -5.63 -19.72 -68.18
CA MET A 1 -4.47 -19.69 -67.31
C MET A 1 -4.90 -18.94 -66.06
N LYS A 2 -5.35 -19.67 -64.98
CA LYS A 2 -5.81 -19.10 -63.70
C LYS A 2 -4.70 -19.25 -62.70
N LEU A 3 -4.13 -18.13 -62.23
CA LEU A 3 -3.13 -18.11 -61.18
C LEU A 3 -3.89 -18.12 -59.82
N SER A 4 -3.73 -19.21 -59.08
CA SER A 4 -4.20 -19.36 -57.71
C SER A 4 -3.26 -18.59 -56.82
N GLY A 5 -3.79 -17.59 -56.09
CA GLY A 5 -3.07 -16.90 -55.01
C GLY A 5 -3.05 -17.75 -53.73
N PRO A 6 -2.04 -17.59 -52.87
CA PRO A 6 -1.93 -18.37 -51.64
C PRO A 6 -2.98 -17.98 -50.61
N ASN A 7 -3.59 -19.00 -50.02
CA ASN A 7 -4.50 -18.91 -48.88
C ASN A 7 -3.79 -18.27 -47.67
N LEU A 8 -4.28 -17.13 -47.24
CA LEU A 8 -3.98 -16.47 -45.95
C LEU A 8 -5.00 -16.95 -44.92
N GLU A 9 -4.87 -18.18 -44.45
CA GLU A 9 -5.60 -18.68 -43.29
C GLU A 9 -4.62 -19.44 -42.39
N ASP A 10 -3.82 -18.72 -41.68
CA ASP A 10 -3.27 -19.16 -40.39
C ASP A 10 -3.04 -17.95 -39.49
N SER A 11 -4.17 -17.37 -39.09
CA SER A 11 -4.20 -16.47 -37.95
C SER A 11 -4.16 -17.35 -36.73
N GLY A 12 -2.95 -17.56 -36.17
CA GLY A 12 -2.73 -18.19 -34.91
C GLY A 12 -3.67 -17.56 -33.85
N ARG A 13 -4.75 -18.27 -33.53
CA ARG A 13 -5.56 -18.01 -32.35
C ARG A 13 -4.63 -18.09 -31.16
N LEU A 14 -4.17 -16.92 -30.68
CA LEU A 14 -3.74 -16.77 -29.29
C LEU A 14 -4.91 -17.26 -28.44
N GLN A 15 -4.80 -18.48 -27.94
CA GLN A 15 -5.73 -19.01 -26.95
C GLN A 15 -5.61 -18.08 -25.75
N GLN A 16 -6.53 -17.14 -25.63
CA GLN A 16 -6.76 -16.41 -24.40
C GLN A 16 -7.14 -17.47 -23.36
N GLU A 17 -6.16 -17.87 -22.54
CA GLU A 17 -6.42 -18.67 -21.37
C GLU A 17 -7.50 -17.93 -20.56
N LYS A 18 -8.66 -18.58 -20.43
CA LYS A 18 -9.76 -18.01 -19.66
C LYS A 18 -9.26 -17.71 -18.26
N PRO A 19 -9.59 -16.53 -17.67
CA PRO A 19 -9.17 -16.15 -16.30
C PRO A 19 -9.48 -17.21 -15.25
N ASP A 20 -10.41 -18.11 -15.50
CA ASP A 20 -10.72 -19.26 -14.64
C ASP A 20 -9.56 -20.24 -14.43
N SER A 21 -8.60 -20.37 -15.36
CA SER A 21 -7.47 -21.30 -15.20
C SER A 21 -6.45 -20.80 -14.16
N LEU A 22 -6.26 -19.50 -14.06
CA LEU A 22 -5.35 -18.86 -13.09
C LEU A 22 -5.85 -18.96 -11.65
N CYS A 23 -7.17 -19.08 -11.46
CA CYS A 23 -7.78 -19.07 -10.11
C CYS A 23 -8.08 -20.46 -9.54
N LYS A 24 -7.82 -21.56 -10.26
CA LYS A 24 -8.18 -22.92 -9.84
C LYS A 24 -7.62 -23.34 -8.48
N ASN A 25 -6.47 -22.83 -8.08
CA ASN A 25 -5.81 -23.12 -6.81
C ASN A 25 -5.98 -22.02 -5.76
N MET A 26 -6.73 -20.95 -6.07
CA MET A 26 -6.96 -19.85 -5.15
C MET A 26 -8.23 -20.06 -4.33
N LYS A 27 -8.12 -19.96 -3.01
CA LYS A 27 -9.27 -20.02 -2.10
C LYS A 27 -10.12 -18.74 -2.14
N CYS A 28 -9.53 -17.60 -2.52
CA CYS A 28 -10.22 -16.31 -2.64
C CYS A 28 -9.45 -15.37 -3.57
N CYS A 29 -10.10 -14.30 -4.01
CA CYS A 29 -9.45 -13.24 -4.78
C CYS A 29 -8.32 -12.59 -3.96
N PRO A 30 -7.07 -12.53 -4.45
CA PRO A 30 -5.94 -11.93 -3.73
C PRO A 30 -6.16 -10.46 -3.40
N ILE A 31 -6.79 -9.70 -4.31
CA ILE A 31 -7.11 -8.29 -4.09
C ILE A 31 -8.09 -8.15 -2.93
N ASN A 32 -9.17 -8.95 -2.92
CA ASN A 32 -10.14 -8.93 -1.83
C ASN A 32 -9.52 -9.33 -0.49
N ASN A 33 -8.63 -10.34 -0.49
CA ASN A 33 -7.89 -10.72 0.71
C ASN A 33 -7.02 -9.57 1.24
N THR A 34 -6.32 -8.87 0.37
CA THR A 34 -5.51 -7.70 0.74
C THR A 34 -6.40 -6.58 1.28
N LEU A 35 -7.52 -6.29 0.63
CA LEU A 35 -8.47 -5.27 1.10
C LEU A 35 -9.04 -5.58 2.48
N ASN A 36 -9.28 -6.84 2.82
CA ASN A 36 -9.71 -7.23 4.16
C ASN A 36 -8.68 -6.89 5.25
N ILE A 37 -7.39 -6.87 4.89
CA ILE A 37 -6.30 -6.53 5.80
C ILE A 37 -6.09 -5.02 5.89
N ILE A 38 -6.00 -4.32 4.74
CA ILE A 38 -5.59 -2.91 4.69
C ILE A 38 -6.75 -1.93 4.47
N GLY A 39 -7.93 -2.40 4.05
CA GLY A 39 -9.06 -1.56 3.65
C GLY A 39 -9.82 -0.90 4.81
N LYS A 40 -9.48 -1.22 6.05
CA LYS A 40 -10.11 -0.59 7.21
C LYS A 40 -9.66 0.87 7.35
N LYS A 41 -10.61 1.75 7.69
CA LYS A 41 -10.32 3.18 7.88
C LYS A 41 -9.11 3.38 8.80
N PHE A 42 -8.19 4.25 8.42
CA PHE A 42 -6.94 4.63 9.08
C PHE A 42 -5.78 3.63 8.96
N THR A 43 -5.97 2.37 8.55
CA THR A 43 -4.85 1.40 8.45
C THR A 43 -3.75 1.89 7.52
N LEU A 44 -4.10 2.31 6.30
CA LEU A 44 -3.12 2.82 5.33
C LEU A 44 -2.49 4.14 5.78
N LEU A 45 -3.22 5.01 6.49
CA LEU A 45 -2.67 6.25 7.04
C LEU A 45 -1.67 5.97 8.17
N LEU A 46 -1.93 4.98 9.02
CA LEU A 46 -0.98 4.54 10.05
C LEU A 46 0.28 3.96 9.40
N LEU A 47 0.15 3.07 8.42
CA LEU A 47 1.29 2.53 7.68
C LEU A 47 2.10 3.64 7.01
N ARG A 48 1.44 4.59 6.34
CA ARG A 48 2.10 5.76 5.75
C ARG A 48 2.91 6.54 6.80
N ASN A 49 2.31 6.86 7.95
CA ASN A 49 2.97 7.63 8.98
C ASN A 49 4.16 6.87 9.60
N MET A 50 4.02 5.57 9.79
CA MET A 50 5.14 4.74 10.24
C MET A 50 6.26 4.68 9.21
N MET A 51 5.95 4.57 7.91
CA MET A 51 6.94 4.47 6.83
C MET A 51 7.60 5.79 6.48
N LEU A 52 6.84 6.89 6.44
CA LEU A 52 7.33 8.19 5.95
C LEU A 52 7.71 9.16 7.05
N LEU A 53 7.07 9.08 8.21
CA LEU A 53 7.29 9.99 9.33
C LEU A 53 7.99 9.31 10.51
N GLU A 54 8.36 8.04 10.34
CA GLU A 54 9.03 7.20 11.36
C GLU A 54 8.31 7.21 12.71
N GLN A 55 6.98 7.39 12.68
CA GLN A 55 6.17 7.38 13.88
C GLN A 55 6.04 5.98 14.44
N THR A 56 6.28 5.84 15.73
CA THR A 56 6.25 4.55 16.44
C THR A 56 5.36 4.56 17.67
N ARG A 57 4.87 5.74 18.11
CA ARG A 57 4.18 5.90 19.39
C ARG A 57 2.72 6.30 19.23
N PHE A 58 1.89 5.85 20.15
CA PHE A 58 0.45 6.12 20.15
C PHE A 58 0.11 7.61 20.03
N ASN A 59 0.76 8.46 20.82
CA ASN A 59 0.48 9.91 20.81
C ASN A 59 0.87 10.55 19.47
N GLN A 60 1.96 10.11 18.85
CA GLN A 60 2.37 10.61 17.53
C GLN A 60 1.28 10.36 16.47
N PHE A 61 0.65 9.19 16.51
CA PHE A 61 -0.47 8.87 15.60
C PHE A 61 -1.71 9.71 15.91
N MET A 62 -2.00 9.92 17.19
CA MET A 62 -3.12 10.79 17.60
C MET A 62 -2.96 12.22 17.11
N ASP A 63 -1.75 12.76 17.19
CA ASP A 63 -1.45 14.15 16.82
C ASP A 63 -1.41 14.36 15.29
N SER A 64 -1.09 13.32 14.52
CA SER A 64 -0.81 13.42 13.08
C SER A 64 -1.94 12.93 12.16
N ILE A 65 -2.89 12.15 12.69
CA ILE A 65 -4.00 11.60 11.91
C ILE A 65 -5.30 12.29 12.31
N GLU A 66 -5.79 13.14 11.43
CA GLU A 66 -7.05 13.85 11.65
C GLU A 66 -8.23 12.89 11.84
N GLN A 67 -9.19 13.30 12.69
CA GLN A 67 -10.43 12.55 12.95
C GLN A 67 -10.26 11.16 13.56
N ILE A 68 -9.06 10.72 13.92
CA ILE A 68 -8.88 9.50 14.69
C ILE A 68 -9.12 9.78 16.19
N ASN A 69 -9.80 8.86 16.85
CA ASN A 69 -9.98 8.94 18.30
C ASN A 69 -9.21 7.80 19.00
N PRO A 70 -8.93 7.91 20.32
CA PRO A 70 -8.14 6.92 21.04
C PRO A 70 -8.68 5.50 20.97
N LYS A 71 -10.01 5.34 21.01
CA LYS A 71 -10.68 4.03 20.91
C LYS A 71 -10.44 3.39 19.54
N THR A 72 -10.61 4.16 18.48
CA THR A 72 -10.39 3.69 17.10
C THR A 72 -8.92 3.38 16.85
N LEU A 73 -8.00 4.23 17.32
CA LEU A 73 -6.56 4.00 17.18
C LEU A 73 -6.15 2.70 17.90
N SER A 74 -6.57 2.53 19.16
CA SER A 74 -6.28 1.30 19.94
C SER A 74 -6.79 0.05 19.24
N LEU A 75 -8.02 0.09 18.71
CA LEU A 75 -8.59 -1.02 17.96
C LEU A 75 -7.77 -1.31 16.70
N ARG A 76 -7.44 -0.27 15.94
CA ARG A 76 -6.71 -0.41 14.68
C ARG A 76 -5.31 -0.99 14.89
N LEU A 77 -4.58 -0.51 15.90
CA LEU A 77 -3.25 -1.04 16.23
C LEU A 77 -3.31 -2.52 16.65
N LYS A 78 -4.31 -2.92 17.43
CA LYS A 78 -4.52 -4.34 17.77
C LYS A 78 -4.81 -5.21 16.55
N GLU A 79 -5.63 -4.73 15.64
CA GLU A 79 -5.93 -5.46 14.39
C GLU A 79 -4.70 -5.56 13.49
N MET A 80 -3.95 -4.48 13.33
CA MET A 80 -2.70 -4.48 12.55
C MET A 80 -1.66 -5.43 13.14
N GLU A 81 -1.57 -5.53 14.46
CA GLU A 81 -0.70 -6.48 15.15
C GLU A 81 -1.17 -7.91 14.90
N LYS A 82 -2.48 -8.20 15.04
CA LYS A 82 -3.09 -9.50 14.74
C LYS A 82 -2.87 -9.93 13.28
N ASP A 83 -3.00 -8.98 12.36
CA ASP A 83 -2.79 -9.22 10.92
C ASP A 83 -1.31 -9.32 10.54
N GLY A 84 -0.39 -9.16 11.51
CA GLY A 84 1.04 -9.27 11.34
C GLY A 84 1.68 -8.12 10.57
N LEU A 85 1.05 -6.94 10.55
CA LEU A 85 1.59 -5.74 9.91
C LEU A 85 2.55 -5.00 10.83
N ILE A 86 2.30 -5.03 12.14
CA ILE A 86 3.13 -4.36 13.13
C ILE A 86 3.45 -5.31 14.29
N LYS A 87 4.49 -4.98 15.04
CA LYS A 87 4.82 -5.59 16.33
C LYS A 87 4.80 -4.52 17.40
N ARG A 88 4.19 -4.84 18.54
CA ARG A 88 4.19 -3.99 19.73
C ARG A 88 5.41 -4.32 20.59
N LYS A 89 6.25 -3.33 20.85
CA LYS A 89 7.40 -3.43 21.76
C LYS A 89 7.11 -2.66 23.04
N VAL A 90 7.34 -3.29 24.17
CA VAL A 90 7.20 -2.67 25.50
C VAL A 90 8.59 -2.57 26.10
N TYR A 91 8.96 -1.37 26.52
CA TYR A 91 10.20 -1.10 27.24
C TYR A 91 9.89 -0.89 28.70
N GLU A 92 10.56 -1.63 29.59
CA GLU A 92 10.44 -1.53 31.04
C GLU A 92 11.21 -0.31 31.54
N GLU A 93 10.65 0.87 31.27
CA GLU A 93 11.16 2.17 31.69
C GLU A 93 10.12 2.82 32.64
N THR A 94 10.49 3.89 33.32
CA THR A 94 9.56 4.68 34.14
C THR A 94 9.46 6.10 33.58
N PRO A 95 8.34 6.45 32.91
CA PRO A 95 7.12 5.66 32.64
C PRO A 95 7.31 4.62 31.53
N VAL A 96 6.51 3.54 31.56
CA VAL A 96 6.53 2.47 30.56
C VAL A 96 6.42 3.06 29.14
N ARG A 97 7.35 2.67 28.26
CA ARG A 97 7.36 3.08 26.85
C ARG A 97 6.86 1.96 25.94
N ILE A 98 5.91 2.29 25.10
CA ILE A 98 5.35 1.36 24.10
C ILE A 98 5.63 1.93 22.72
N GLU A 99 6.20 1.08 21.85
CA GLU A 99 6.46 1.39 20.44
C GLU A 99 5.85 0.33 19.53
N TYR A 100 5.42 0.77 18.35
CA TYR A 100 4.92 -0.05 17.28
C TYR A 100 5.92 -0.02 16.12
N VAL A 101 6.35 -1.18 15.65
CA VAL A 101 7.32 -1.29 14.57
C VAL A 101 6.73 -2.08 13.41
N LEU A 102 7.06 -1.67 12.19
CA LEU A 102 6.62 -2.36 10.97
C LEU A 102 7.27 -3.74 10.85
N THR A 103 6.54 -4.68 10.26
CA THR A 103 7.06 -5.98 9.86
C THR A 103 7.47 -5.96 8.39
N GLU A 104 8.20 -6.99 7.93
CA GLU A 104 8.49 -7.19 6.51
C GLU A 104 7.20 -7.27 5.67
N LYS A 105 6.14 -7.90 6.21
CA LYS A 105 4.83 -7.96 5.57
C LYS A 105 4.23 -6.58 5.33
N ALA A 106 4.36 -5.67 6.30
CA ALA A 106 3.91 -4.28 6.13
C ALA A 106 4.78 -3.53 5.12
N MET A 107 6.10 -3.71 5.17
CA MET A 107 7.01 -3.08 4.20
C MET A 107 6.75 -3.52 2.76
N ALA A 108 6.27 -4.74 2.54
CA ALA A 108 5.85 -5.22 1.23
C ALA A 108 4.63 -4.46 0.65
N LEU A 109 3.89 -3.70 1.47
CA LEU A 109 2.78 -2.84 1.02
C LEU A 109 3.25 -1.48 0.49
N THR A 110 4.53 -1.14 0.63
CA THR A 110 5.09 0.15 0.17
C THR A 110 4.73 0.48 -1.28
N PRO A 111 4.88 -0.46 -2.27
CA PRO A 111 4.50 -0.17 -3.66
C PRO A 111 3.01 0.14 -3.83
N ILE A 112 2.14 -0.45 -3.01
CA ILE A 112 0.69 -0.18 -3.07
C ILE A 112 0.41 1.26 -2.62
N LEU A 113 0.99 1.69 -1.50
CA LEU A 113 0.87 3.08 -1.00
C LEU A 113 1.40 4.08 -2.02
N GLU A 114 2.53 3.77 -2.66
CA GLU A 114 3.13 4.58 -3.71
C GLU A 114 2.19 4.75 -4.90
N GLN A 115 1.64 3.65 -5.42
CA GLN A 115 0.72 3.70 -6.55
C GLN A 115 -0.61 4.40 -6.22
N MET A 116 -1.11 4.27 -4.99
CA MET A 116 -2.29 5.02 -4.54
C MET A 116 -2.01 6.53 -4.50
N ALA A 117 -0.84 6.95 -4.05
CA ALA A 117 -0.46 8.36 -4.04
C ALA A 117 -0.30 8.90 -5.46
N ILE A 118 0.39 8.18 -6.35
CA ILE A 118 0.57 8.55 -7.77
C ILE A 118 -0.79 8.67 -8.44
N PHE A 119 -1.70 7.71 -8.22
CA PHE A 119 -3.07 7.77 -8.76
C PHE A 119 -3.78 9.05 -8.36
N SER A 120 -3.79 9.41 -7.07
CA SER A 120 -4.47 10.60 -6.58
C SER A 120 -3.82 11.89 -7.10
N MET A 121 -2.50 11.96 -7.14
CA MET A 121 -1.77 13.12 -7.67
C MET A 121 -2.00 13.33 -9.17
N ARG A 122 -2.25 12.25 -9.93
CA ARG A 122 -2.47 12.30 -11.38
C ARG A 122 -3.94 12.60 -11.73
N TYR A 123 -4.88 11.95 -11.06
CA TYR A 123 -6.29 11.97 -11.45
C TYR A 123 -7.19 12.80 -10.53
N CYS A 124 -6.74 13.11 -9.29
CA CYS A 124 -7.47 13.90 -8.30
C CYS A 124 -6.69 15.18 -7.95
N THR A 125 -6.08 15.82 -8.93
CA THR A 125 -5.17 16.96 -8.73
C THR A 125 -5.79 18.12 -7.96
N LYS A 126 -7.07 18.40 -8.20
CA LYS A 126 -7.80 19.49 -7.54
C LYS A 126 -7.99 19.25 -6.03
N ASP A 127 -8.08 17.99 -5.64
CA ASP A 127 -8.27 17.59 -4.23
C ASP A 127 -6.94 17.48 -3.49
N VAL A 128 -5.85 17.19 -4.22
CA VAL A 128 -4.51 16.96 -3.65
C VAL A 128 -3.67 18.24 -3.61
N PHE A 129 -3.75 19.10 -4.63
CA PHE A 129 -2.91 20.28 -4.76
C PHE A 129 -3.71 21.57 -4.60
N ARG A 130 -3.16 22.56 -3.88
CA ARG A 130 -3.70 23.92 -3.79
C ARG A 130 -3.40 24.78 -5.03
N GLY A 131 -2.62 24.27 -5.97
CA GLY A 131 -2.18 24.94 -7.20
C GLY A 131 -1.89 23.93 -8.30
N PRO A 132 -1.21 24.33 -9.39
CA PRO A 132 -0.88 23.41 -10.47
C PRO A 132 -0.01 22.26 -9.96
N PRO A 133 -0.28 21.01 -10.39
CA PRO A 133 0.50 19.87 -9.97
C PRO A 133 1.95 19.97 -10.48
N PRO A 134 2.92 19.42 -9.75
CA PRO A 134 4.31 19.32 -10.22
C PRO A 134 4.39 18.50 -11.51
N LYS A 135 5.35 18.84 -12.39
CA LYS A 135 5.52 18.12 -13.67
C LYS A 135 5.93 16.65 -13.49
N ASP A 136 6.66 16.35 -12.42
CA ASP A 136 7.26 15.04 -12.14
C ASP A 136 6.62 14.35 -10.93
N VAL A 137 5.31 14.25 -10.93
CA VAL A 137 4.52 13.64 -9.83
C VAL A 137 5.03 12.24 -9.45
N GLU A 138 5.42 11.43 -10.44
CA GLU A 138 5.90 10.05 -10.23
C GLU A 138 7.23 10.03 -9.46
N ASN A 139 8.14 10.93 -9.77
CA ASN A 139 9.45 10.98 -9.13
C ASN A 139 9.41 11.53 -7.70
N ILE A 140 8.45 12.41 -7.38
CA ILE A 140 8.38 13.03 -6.07
C ILE A 140 8.09 11.98 -4.99
N TYR A 141 7.07 11.14 -5.19
CA TYR A 141 6.69 10.16 -4.18
C TYR A 141 7.67 9.00 -4.10
N SER A 142 8.18 8.53 -5.24
CA SER A 142 9.22 7.51 -5.29
C SER A 142 10.51 7.96 -4.61
N ASN A 143 10.92 9.22 -4.78
CA ASN A 143 12.07 9.79 -4.09
C ASN A 143 11.85 9.89 -2.57
N ILE A 144 10.65 10.27 -2.14
CA ILE A 144 10.29 10.30 -0.73
C ILE A 144 10.42 8.90 -0.13
N ILE A 145 9.80 7.89 -0.74
CA ILE A 145 9.85 6.50 -0.25
C ILE A 145 11.27 5.93 -0.29
N THR A 146 12.04 6.19 -1.33
CA THR A 146 13.42 5.70 -1.44
C THR A 146 14.30 6.28 -0.33
N LYS A 147 14.14 7.57 -0.01
CA LYS A 147 14.89 8.22 1.08
C LYS A 147 14.64 7.54 2.43
N TYR A 148 13.39 7.16 2.72
CA TYR A 148 13.04 6.46 3.96
C TYR A 148 13.43 4.98 3.97
N ARG A 149 13.53 4.34 2.80
CA ARG A 149 14.01 2.95 2.67
C ARG A 149 15.48 2.79 3.03
N THR A 150 16.31 3.77 2.67
CA THR A 150 17.75 3.75 2.96
C THR A 150 18.06 4.05 4.42
N SER A 151 17.24 4.84 5.11
CA SER A 151 17.42 5.15 6.53
C SER A 151 17.03 3.99 7.47
N ALA A 152 16.19 3.05 7.01
CA ALA A 152 15.75 1.90 7.79
C ALA A 152 16.73 0.70 7.76
N SER A 153 17.80 0.78 6.97
CA SER A 153 18.80 -0.30 6.79
C SER A 153 20.10 -0.04 7.54
N THR A 154 20.16 0.99 8.39
CA THR A 154 21.27 1.33 9.27
C THR A 154 20.86 1.15 10.73
#